data_03c9c4ce362f094793d5229edbb4a13e
#
_entry.id   03c9c4ce362f094793d5229edbb4a13e
#
_cell.length_a   1.000
_cell.length_b   1.000
_cell.length_c   1.000
_cell.angle_alpha   90.00
_cell.angle_beta   90.00
_cell.angle_gamma   90.00
#
_symmetry.space_group_name_H-M   'P 1'
#
loop_
_entity.id
_entity.type
_entity.pdbx_description
1 polymer ?
#
loop_
_entity_poly.entity_id
_entity_poly.type
_entity_poly.pdbx_seq_one_letter_code
_entity_poly.pdbx_strand_id
1 'polypeptide(L)'
;MAGFIQDKVQQSHVEIRDFEPEDYPAIVEIENLAYPEHPTTVEERRFEDETFDRKRYVWRRYVALEPSNDTVVGEADYNHLPWAYDPARFGIWFAVHPQWRRRGIGSRLYEKVVGDLQSRGATQLRTWTQETQSDAIGWLRRRGHGELHRAWESRLDAQAFDMGAFRGHWDLPAGIKIVTLAEELARDPECLKELFEMDCELALDVPRVDPFTRGPFEMWREWVINSPRSLPDAFFIAKAGDRYVGQSDLGSSEQLSDVLYTGFTGVRREYRGRGIAMALKLRAVDYAKSHGCREIRTWNSTLNAPMLGINVKLGFVKQPVWITFGKDLTHEDRS
;
A
#
# COMPACT_ATOMS: atom_id res chain seq x y z
N MET A 1 -15.28 45.67 29.79
CA MET A 1 -16.19 44.57 29.37
C MET A 1 -15.76 44.14 27.98
N ALA A 2 -14.94 43.14 27.91
CA ALA A 2 -14.50 42.53 26.65
C ALA A 2 -15.27 41.22 26.50
N GLY A 3 -16.20 41.19 25.54
CA GLY A 3 -17.03 40.04 25.26
C GLY A 3 -16.17 38.94 24.60
N PHE A 4 -16.07 37.80 25.24
CA PHE A 4 -15.60 36.56 24.64
C PHE A 4 -16.64 36.13 23.59
N ILE A 5 -16.31 36.30 22.33
CA ILE A 5 -17.00 35.64 21.23
C ILE A 5 -16.53 34.18 21.26
N GLN A 6 -17.33 33.30 21.87
CA GLN A 6 -17.23 31.87 21.66
C GLN A 6 -17.73 31.61 20.24
N ASP A 7 -16.79 31.38 19.30
CA ASP A 7 -17.08 30.72 18.04
C ASP A 7 -17.63 29.33 18.37
N LYS A 8 -18.95 29.21 18.42
CA LYS A 8 -19.65 27.94 18.34
C LYS A 8 -19.35 27.39 16.94
N VAL A 9 -18.35 26.49 16.83
CA VAL A 9 -18.20 25.62 15.66
C VAL A 9 -19.57 24.97 15.48
N GLN A 10 -20.27 25.38 14.43
CA GLN A 10 -21.56 24.83 14.06
C GLN A 10 -21.27 23.35 13.68
N GLN A 11 -21.57 22.43 14.60
CA GLN A 11 -21.46 20.99 14.33
C GLN A 11 -22.45 20.70 13.20
N SER A 12 -21.92 20.56 11.99
CA SER A 12 -22.72 20.12 10.87
C SER A 12 -23.24 18.72 11.20
N HIS A 13 -24.55 18.56 11.23
CA HIS A 13 -25.21 17.27 11.39
C HIS A 13 -25.02 16.47 10.11
N VAL A 14 -23.81 15.85 9.93
CA VAL A 14 -23.65 14.87 8.85
C VAL A 14 -24.33 13.57 9.24
N GLU A 15 -24.97 12.91 8.31
CA GLU A 15 -25.42 11.54 8.45
C GLU A 15 -24.26 10.59 8.13
N ILE A 16 -24.14 9.48 8.86
CA ILE A 16 -23.18 8.42 8.57
C ILE A 16 -23.96 7.15 8.30
N ARG A 17 -23.79 6.59 7.11
CA ARG A 17 -24.38 5.31 6.71
C ARG A 17 -23.34 4.34 6.21
N ASP A 18 -23.75 3.09 6.01
CA ASP A 18 -22.96 2.12 5.27
C ASP A 18 -22.69 2.60 3.84
N PHE A 19 -21.52 2.27 3.33
CA PHE A 19 -21.13 2.48 1.94
C PHE A 19 -22.00 1.66 0.98
N GLU A 20 -22.35 2.24 -0.15
CA GLU A 20 -23.06 1.62 -1.26
C GLU A 20 -22.24 1.75 -2.56
N PRO A 21 -22.42 0.84 -3.57
CA PRO A 21 -21.61 0.88 -4.79
C PRO A 21 -21.69 2.22 -5.56
N GLU A 22 -22.77 2.97 -5.40
CA GLU A 22 -22.98 4.27 -6.01
C GLU A 22 -22.05 5.35 -5.44
N ASP A 23 -21.45 5.11 -4.26
CA ASP A 23 -20.54 6.04 -3.59
C ASP A 23 -19.10 6.00 -4.16
N TYR A 24 -18.74 4.97 -4.96
CA TYR A 24 -17.38 4.83 -5.48
C TYR A 24 -16.83 6.11 -6.12
N PRO A 25 -17.55 6.82 -7.01
CA PRO A 25 -17.00 8.04 -7.61
C PRO A 25 -16.62 9.10 -6.58
N ALA A 26 -17.45 9.27 -5.55
CA ALA A 26 -17.23 10.29 -4.52
C ALA A 26 -16.08 9.94 -3.57
N ILE A 27 -15.99 8.68 -3.13
CA ILE A 27 -14.87 8.27 -2.25
C ILE A 27 -13.54 8.33 -3.00
N VAL A 28 -13.48 7.91 -4.26
CA VAL A 28 -12.28 8.00 -5.10
C VAL A 28 -11.85 9.47 -5.31
N GLU A 29 -12.80 10.38 -5.52
CA GLU A 29 -12.51 11.82 -5.58
C GLU A 29 -11.89 12.31 -4.27
N ILE A 30 -12.48 11.95 -3.12
CA ILE A 30 -11.99 12.34 -1.79
C ILE A 30 -10.59 11.79 -1.51
N GLU A 31 -10.33 10.51 -1.86
CA GLU A 31 -9.01 9.88 -1.72
C GLU A 31 -7.97 10.60 -2.59
N ASN A 32 -8.28 10.88 -3.85
CA ASN A 32 -7.39 11.55 -4.80
C ASN A 32 -7.09 13.00 -4.37
N LEU A 33 -8.06 13.70 -3.76
CA LEU A 33 -7.85 15.02 -3.16
C LEU A 33 -6.99 14.95 -1.87
N ALA A 34 -7.03 13.84 -1.14
CA ALA A 34 -6.19 13.63 0.04
C ALA A 34 -4.72 13.31 -0.32
N TYR A 35 -4.52 12.51 -1.39
CA TYR A 35 -3.21 12.05 -1.85
C TYR A 35 -3.06 12.18 -3.39
N PRO A 36 -2.97 13.40 -3.92
CA PRO A 36 -2.97 13.64 -5.37
C PRO A 36 -1.75 13.03 -6.10
N GLU A 37 -0.68 12.71 -5.36
CA GLU A 37 0.50 12.03 -5.90
C GLU A 37 0.30 10.51 -6.09
N HIS A 38 -0.79 9.95 -5.52
CA HIS A 38 -1.13 8.53 -5.54
C HIS A 38 -2.60 8.32 -5.94
N PRO A 39 -3.00 8.82 -7.12
CA PRO A 39 -4.38 8.72 -7.54
C PRO A 39 -4.77 7.25 -7.82
N THR A 40 -6.04 6.96 -7.58
CA THR A 40 -6.69 5.68 -7.91
C THR A 40 -7.91 5.90 -8.81
N THR A 41 -8.42 4.84 -9.42
CA THR A 41 -9.66 4.86 -10.22
C THR A 41 -10.80 4.17 -9.48
N VAL A 42 -12.03 4.37 -9.98
CA VAL A 42 -13.20 3.63 -9.48
C VAL A 42 -13.03 2.13 -9.73
N GLU A 43 -12.48 1.76 -10.88
CA GLU A 43 -12.24 0.39 -11.30
C GLU A 43 -11.21 -0.29 -10.38
N GLU A 44 -10.09 0.37 -10.10
CA GLU A 44 -9.07 -0.13 -9.18
C GLU A 44 -9.63 -0.32 -7.77
N ARG A 45 -10.35 0.68 -7.24
CA ARG A 45 -10.96 0.60 -5.90
C ARG A 45 -12.01 -0.50 -5.81
N ARG A 46 -12.84 -0.64 -6.84
CA ARG A 46 -13.84 -1.71 -6.94
C ARG A 46 -13.18 -3.08 -6.98
N PHE A 47 -12.13 -3.23 -7.79
CA PHE A 47 -11.36 -4.48 -7.87
C PHE A 47 -10.80 -4.90 -6.50
N GLU A 48 -10.19 -3.96 -5.76
CA GLU A 48 -9.66 -4.22 -4.42
C GLU A 48 -10.76 -4.69 -3.45
N ASP A 49 -11.92 -4.03 -3.48
CA ASP A 49 -13.06 -4.35 -2.61
C ASP A 49 -13.75 -5.68 -2.97
N GLU A 50 -13.86 -6.02 -4.26
CA GLU A 50 -14.50 -7.24 -4.76
C GLU A 50 -13.61 -8.47 -4.56
N THR A 51 -12.29 -8.31 -4.66
CA THR A 51 -11.32 -9.40 -4.48
C THR A 51 -10.90 -9.61 -3.03
N PHE A 52 -11.35 -8.75 -2.10
CA PHE A 52 -11.11 -8.94 -0.68
C PHE A 52 -11.90 -10.15 -0.14
N ASP A 53 -11.24 -11.11 0.49
CA ASP A 53 -11.86 -12.33 1.02
C ASP A 53 -12.69 -12.05 2.28
N ARG A 54 -13.92 -11.57 2.09
CA ARG A 54 -14.88 -11.26 3.16
C ARG A 54 -15.43 -12.50 3.90
N LYS A 55 -15.12 -13.69 3.44
CA LYS A 55 -15.47 -14.93 4.16
C LYS A 55 -14.49 -15.17 5.30
N ARG A 56 -13.23 -14.77 5.09
CA ARG A 56 -12.14 -14.98 6.05
C ARG A 56 -11.83 -13.73 6.87
N TYR A 57 -11.98 -12.56 6.29
CA TYR A 57 -11.56 -11.29 6.88
C TYR A 57 -12.73 -10.32 7.00
N VAL A 58 -12.76 -9.57 8.07
CA VAL A 58 -13.74 -8.48 8.25
C VAL A 58 -13.28 -7.28 7.41
N TRP A 59 -14.23 -6.67 6.72
CA TRP A 59 -14.09 -5.38 6.06
C TRP A 59 -15.43 -4.64 6.13
N ARG A 60 -15.39 -3.34 6.38
CA ARG A 60 -16.56 -2.47 6.34
C ARG A 60 -16.15 -1.04 6.01
N ARG A 61 -16.99 -0.33 5.26
CA ARG A 61 -16.82 1.07 4.91
C ARG A 61 -18.09 1.85 5.23
N TYR A 62 -17.89 3.10 5.70
CA TYR A 62 -18.92 4.09 5.96
C TYR A 62 -18.67 5.33 5.13
N VAL A 63 -19.74 6.06 4.81
CA VAL A 63 -19.70 7.38 4.21
C VAL A 63 -20.42 8.40 5.11
N ALA A 64 -19.93 9.63 5.09
CA ALA A 64 -20.55 10.77 5.74
C ALA A 64 -21.21 11.64 4.66
N LEU A 65 -22.51 11.95 4.85
CA LEU A 65 -23.32 12.71 3.92
C LEU A 65 -23.52 14.14 4.39
N GLU A 66 -23.49 15.06 3.46
CA GLU A 66 -23.92 16.43 3.65
C GLU A 66 -25.46 16.47 3.74
N PRO A 67 -26.06 17.07 4.81
CA PRO A 67 -27.49 16.89 5.08
C PRO A 67 -28.46 17.51 4.07
N SER A 68 -27.99 18.47 3.26
CA SER A 68 -28.88 19.22 2.37
C SER A 68 -29.10 18.56 1.01
N ASN A 69 -28.19 17.68 0.58
CA ASN A 69 -28.22 17.11 -0.78
C ASN A 69 -27.67 15.67 -0.88
N ASP A 70 -27.44 15.01 0.25
CA ASP A 70 -26.90 13.65 0.37
C ASP A 70 -25.54 13.43 -0.34
N THR A 71 -24.77 14.52 -0.55
CA THR A 71 -23.42 14.42 -1.13
C THR A 71 -22.47 13.76 -0.13
N VAL A 72 -21.71 12.76 -0.61
CA VAL A 72 -20.64 12.13 0.18
C VAL A 72 -19.51 13.14 0.39
N VAL A 73 -19.20 13.45 1.66
CA VAL A 73 -18.20 14.45 2.06
C VAL A 73 -17.06 13.86 2.90
N GLY A 74 -17.14 12.58 3.20
CA GLY A 74 -16.10 11.83 3.90
C GLY A 74 -16.37 10.36 3.92
N GLU A 75 -15.33 9.59 4.14
CA GLU A 75 -15.39 8.14 4.26
C GLU A 75 -14.54 7.65 5.42
N ALA A 76 -14.84 6.45 5.87
CA ALA A 76 -14.01 5.68 6.79
C ALA A 76 -14.18 4.19 6.52
N ASP A 77 -13.10 3.43 6.52
CA ASP A 77 -13.18 1.97 6.51
C ASP A 77 -12.33 1.33 7.59
N TYR A 78 -12.63 0.09 7.88
CA TYR A 78 -11.79 -0.80 8.65
C TYR A 78 -11.78 -2.20 8.07
N ASN A 79 -10.63 -2.84 8.18
CA ASN A 79 -10.44 -4.20 7.71
C ASN A 79 -9.39 -4.96 8.52
N HIS A 80 -9.47 -6.30 8.50
CA HIS A 80 -8.30 -7.09 8.85
C HIS A 80 -7.19 -6.83 7.83
N LEU A 81 -5.94 -6.92 8.28
CA LEU A 81 -4.75 -6.84 7.44
C LEU A 81 -4.33 -8.27 7.06
N PRO A 82 -4.67 -8.78 5.86
CA PRO A 82 -4.47 -10.21 5.53
C PRO A 82 -3.03 -10.69 5.67
N TRP A 83 -2.07 -9.80 5.33
CA TRP A 83 -0.62 -10.09 5.37
C TRP A 83 0.02 -9.88 6.76
N ALA A 84 -0.78 -9.45 7.73
CA ALA A 84 -0.42 -9.29 9.13
C ALA A 84 -1.64 -9.60 10.00
N TYR A 85 -2.29 -10.72 9.70
CA TYR A 85 -3.57 -11.06 10.32
C TYR A 85 -3.46 -11.36 11.81
N ASP A 86 -4.34 -10.72 12.54
CA ASP A 86 -4.65 -10.99 13.95
C ASP A 86 -6.15 -10.69 14.12
N PRO A 87 -6.94 -11.58 14.72
CA PRO A 87 -8.39 -11.41 14.81
C PRO A 87 -8.83 -10.17 15.62
N ALA A 88 -7.95 -9.62 16.44
CA ALA A 88 -8.22 -8.44 17.27
C ALA A 88 -7.50 -7.18 16.77
N ARG A 89 -6.80 -7.24 15.62
CA ARG A 89 -6.10 -6.11 15.00
C ARG A 89 -6.77 -5.68 13.71
N PHE A 90 -7.01 -4.39 13.56
CA PHE A 90 -7.65 -3.84 12.38
C PHE A 90 -6.86 -2.66 11.80
N GLY A 91 -6.77 -2.62 10.49
CA GLY A 91 -6.47 -1.42 9.75
C GLY A 91 -7.68 -0.49 9.75
N ILE A 92 -7.45 0.81 9.85
CA ILE A 92 -8.48 1.84 9.76
C ILE A 92 -8.01 2.93 8.80
N TRP A 93 -8.93 3.45 7.99
CA TRP A 93 -8.67 4.52 7.05
C TRP A 93 -9.76 5.59 7.15
N PHE A 94 -9.39 6.86 6.93
CA PHE A 94 -10.33 7.99 6.97
C PHE A 94 -9.90 9.04 5.95
N ALA A 95 -10.88 9.53 5.19
CA ALA A 95 -10.69 10.70 4.36
C ALA A 95 -11.91 11.63 4.48
N VAL A 96 -11.66 12.95 4.51
CA VAL A 96 -12.70 13.99 4.49
C VAL A 96 -12.36 14.97 3.39
N HIS A 97 -13.34 15.24 2.54
CA HIS A 97 -13.22 16.21 1.45
C HIS A 97 -12.64 17.52 1.96
N PRO A 98 -11.63 18.13 1.33
CA PRO A 98 -10.91 19.30 1.85
C PRO A 98 -11.80 20.44 2.29
N GLN A 99 -12.85 20.76 1.52
CA GLN A 99 -13.81 21.84 1.83
C GLN A 99 -14.69 21.55 3.06
N TRP A 100 -14.74 20.28 3.52
CA TRP A 100 -15.56 19.84 4.65
C TRP A 100 -14.74 19.51 5.89
N ARG A 101 -13.42 19.68 5.83
CA ARG A 101 -12.54 19.48 6.99
C ARG A 101 -12.83 20.48 8.10
N ARG A 102 -12.42 20.16 9.33
CA ARG A 102 -12.56 20.98 10.55
C ARG A 102 -14.01 21.23 11.03
N ARG A 103 -14.95 20.42 10.53
CA ARG A 103 -16.38 20.46 10.93
C ARG A 103 -16.80 19.28 11.81
N GLY A 104 -15.84 18.51 12.37
CA GLY A 104 -16.11 17.35 13.23
C GLY A 104 -16.36 16.03 12.50
N ILE A 105 -16.46 16.02 11.16
CA ILE A 105 -16.80 14.83 10.35
C ILE A 105 -15.85 13.66 10.62
N GLY A 106 -14.54 13.90 10.52
CA GLY A 106 -13.54 12.85 10.78
C GLY A 106 -13.63 12.29 12.21
N SER A 107 -14.04 13.10 13.22
CA SER A 107 -14.24 12.62 14.58
C SER A 107 -15.42 11.69 14.69
N ARG A 108 -16.54 12.02 14.05
CA ARG A 108 -17.75 11.18 14.05
C ARG A 108 -17.54 9.88 13.31
N LEU A 109 -16.85 9.90 12.16
CA LEU A 109 -16.44 8.69 11.43
C LEU A 109 -15.54 7.80 12.30
N TYR A 110 -14.56 8.40 13.00
CA TYR A 110 -13.68 7.67 13.92
C TYR A 110 -14.47 7.03 15.06
N GLU A 111 -15.37 7.76 15.72
CA GLU A 111 -16.21 7.26 16.80
C GLU A 111 -17.08 6.08 16.32
N LYS A 112 -17.65 6.19 15.11
CA LYS A 112 -18.43 5.11 14.48
C LYS A 112 -17.59 3.86 14.26
N VAL A 113 -16.39 4.00 13.65
CA VAL A 113 -15.47 2.89 13.37
C VAL A 113 -14.97 2.25 14.67
N VAL A 114 -14.53 3.06 15.63
CA VAL A 114 -14.00 2.54 16.90
C VAL A 114 -15.09 1.85 17.71
N GLY A 115 -16.30 2.40 17.79
CA GLY A 115 -17.43 1.76 18.46
C GLY A 115 -17.77 0.38 17.87
N ASP A 116 -17.78 0.27 16.53
CA ASP A 116 -17.99 -1.01 15.87
C ASP A 116 -16.86 -2.02 16.18
N LEU A 117 -15.62 -1.56 16.12
CA LEU A 117 -14.45 -2.40 16.37
C LEU A 117 -14.37 -2.88 17.82
N GLN A 118 -14.73 -2.01 18.78
CA GLN A 118 -14.85 -2.38 20.19
C GLN A 118 -15.90 -3.46 20.41
N SER A 119 -17.06 -3.35 19.76
CA SER A 119 -18.12 -4.37 19.84
C SER A 119 -17.69 -5.72 19.27
N ARG A 120 -16.69 -5.73 18.37
CA ARG A 120 -16.07 -6.93 17.79
C ARG A 120 -14.89 -7.47 18.62
N GLY A 121 -14.54 -6.82 19.72
CA GLY A 121 -13.42 -7.22 20.56
C GLY A 121 -12.04 -6.81 20.03
N ALA A 122 -11.98 -5.82 19.14
CA ALA A 122 -10.70 -5.28 18.67
C ALA A 122 -9.87 -4.76 19.85
N THR A 123 -8.57 -5.03 19.81
CA THR A 123 -7.59 -4.57 20.80
C THR A 123 -6.51 -3.67 20.18
N GLN A 124 -6.32 -3.72 18.87
CA GLN A 124 -5.28 -2.97 18.20
C GLN A 124 -5.78 -2.34 16.90
N LEU A 125 -5.42 -1.08 16.71
CA LEU A 125 -5.67 -0.32 15.48
C LEU A 125 -4.35 -0.01 14.78
N ARG A 126 -4.39 0.00 13.45
CA ARG A 126 -3.32 0.45 12.56
C ARG A 126 -3.87 1.46 11.57
N THR A 127 -3.13 2.53 11.34
CA THR A 127 -3.42 3.50 10.28
C THR A 127 -2.13 4.10 9.76
N TRP A 128 -2.15 4.75 8.62
CA TRP A 128 -0.96 5.35 8.02
C TRP A 128 -1.27 6.68 7.35
N THR A 129 -0.28 7.55 7.33
CA THR A 129 -0.34 8.84 6.65
C THR A 129 1.06 9.31 6.29
N GLN A 130 1.18 10.26 5.37
CA GLN A 130 2.46 10.87 5.04
C GLN A 130 2.88 11.89 6.12
N GLU A 131 4.18 12.06 6.33
CA GLU A 131 4.72 13.04 7.28
C GLU A 131 4.35 14.49 6.93
N THR A 132 4.00 14.77 5.68
CA THR A 132 3.51 16.08 5.21
C THR A 132 2.11 16.41 5.71
N GLN A 133 1.33 15.42 6.13
CA GLN A 133 -0.05 15.57 6.61
C GLN A 133 -0.08 15.93 8.11
N SER A 134 0.50 17.07 8.48
CA SER A 134 0.66 17.50 9.87
C SER A 134 -0.65 17.54 10.67
N ASP A 135 -1.75 17.96 10.03
CA ASP A 135 -3.08 17.99 10.64
C ASP A 135 -3.59 16.59 11.00
N ALA A 136 -3.40 15.60 10.08
CA ALA A 136 -3.78 14.21 10.31
C ALA A 136 -2.93 13.60 11.43
N ILE A 137 -1.62 13.83 11.42
CA ILE A 137 -0.70 13.37 12.47
C ILE A 137 -1.10 13.94 13.84
N GLY A 138 -1.34 15.26 13.93
CA GLY A 138 -1.79 15.90 15.15
C GLY A 138 -3.15 15.37 15.64
N TRP A 139 -4.05 15.06 14.71
CA TRP A 139 -5.37 14.50 15.00
C TRP A 139 -5.29 13.08 15.54
N LEU A 140 -4.43 12.21 14.94
CA LEU A 140 -4.16 10.85 15.40
C LEU A 140 -3.53 10.83 16.80
N ARG A 141 -2.49 11.66 17.02
CA ARG A 141 -1.81 11.75 18.32
C ARG A 141 -2.74 12.16 19.45
N ARG A 142 -3.65 13.12 19.21
CA ARG A 142 -4.67 13.52 20.22
C ARG A 142 -5.65 12.39 20.56
N ARG A 143 -5.75 11.36 19.73
CA ARG A 143 -6.57 10.15 19.96
C ARG A 143 -5.78 8.96 20.50
N GLY A 144 -4.54 9.20 20.93
CA GLY A 144 -3.70 8.18 21.55
C GLY A 144 -3.01 7.25 20.56
N HIS A 145 -3.01 7.58 19.25
CA HIS A 145 -2.21 6.83 18.29
C HIS A 145 -0.73 7.20 18.41
N GLY A 146 0.13 6.21 18.63
CA GLY A 146 1.58 6.33 18.63
C GLY A 146 2.17 5.94 17.27
N GLU A 147 3.31 6.52 16.93
CA GLU A 147 4.09 6.14 15.76
C GLU A 147 4.75 4.77 15.98
N LEU A 148 4.58 3.85 15.04
CA LEU A 148 5.14 2.50 15.10
C LEU A 148 6.23 2.25 14.05
N HIS A 149 6.12 2.85 12.86
CA HIS A 149 7.01 2.54 11.74
C HIS A 149 7.05 3.65 10.71
N ARG A 150 8.16 3.71 9.96
CA ARG A 150 8.34 4.60 8.82
C ARG A 150 8.77 3.83 7.59
N ALA A 151 8.23 4.20 6.43
CA ALA A 151 8.64 3.69 5.14
C ALA A 151 8.97 4.86 4.20
N TRP A 152 10.16 4.81 3.56
CA TRP A 152 10.50 5.74 2.51
C TRP A 152 9.75 5.38 1.23
N GLU A 153 9.02 6.33 0.67
CA GLU A 153 8.80 6.34 -0.75
C GLU A 153 10.08 6.83 -1.42
N SER A 154 10.43 6.25 -2.56
CA SER A 154 11.58 6.69 -3.35
C SER A 154 11.23 6.62 -4.82
N ARG A 155 11.69 7.61 -5.61
CA ARG A 155 11.39 7.76 -7.03
C ARG A 155 12.66 7.77 -7.86
N LEU A 156 12.62 7.11 -9.01
CA LEU A 156 13.70 7.08 -9.99
C LEU A 156 13.20 7.65 -11.32
N ASP A 157 13.92 8.61 -11.87
CA ASP A 157 13.73 9.03 -13.27
C ASP A 157 14.31 7.95 -14.18
N ALA A 158 13.43 7.16 -14.80
CA ALA A 158 13.83 6.05 -15.64
C ALA A 158 14.44 6.53 -16.97
N GLN A 159 14.00 7.67 -17.52
CA GLN A 159 14.50 8.19 -18.78
C GLN A 159 15.91 8.78 -18.64
N ALA A 160 16.19 9.46 -17.52
CA ALA A 160 17.51 10.00 -17.23
C ALA A 160 18.53 8.94 -16.74
N PHE A 161 18.07 7.71 -16.42
CA PHE A 161 18.94 6.66 -15.88
C PHE A 161 20.00 6.21 -16.89
N ASP A 162 21.28 6.24 -16.48
CA ASP A 162 22.40 5.76 -17.29
C ASP A 162 22.63 4.26 -17.11
N MET A 163 22.06 3.44 -18.01
CA MET A 163 22.26 2.00 -18.05
C MET A 163 23.73 1.61 -18.24
N GLY A 164 24.52 2.47 -18.92
CA GLY A 164 25.93 2.24 -19.20
C GLY A 164 26.80 2.17 -17.96
N ALA A 165 26.45 2.95 -16.93
CA ALA A 165 27.16 2.97 -15.65
C ALA A 165 27.03 1.64 -14.87
N PHE A 166 26.06 0.79 -15.23
CA PHE A 166 25.76 -0.47 -14.54
C PHE A 166 26.09 -1.73 -15.34
N ARG A 167 26.87 -1.63 -16.43
CA ARG A 167 27.18 -2.78 -17.32
C ARG A 167 27.63 -4.03 -16.57
N GLY A 168 28.55 -3.90 -15.59
CA GLY A 168 29.03 -5.05 -14.80
C GLY A 168 28.02 -5.65 -13.82
N HIS A 169 26.83 -5.07 -13.67
CA HIS A 169 25.77 -5.57 -12.79
C HIS A 169 24.70 -6.38 -13.54
N TRP A 170 24.82 -6.50 -14.88
CA TRP A 170 23.98 -7.35 -15.72
C TRP A 170 24.42 -8.80 -15.71
N ASP A 171 25.70 -9.04 -15.41
CA ASP A 171 26.27 -10.37 -15.37
C ASP A 171 25.77 -11.11 -14.13
N LEU A 172 24.99 -12.14 -14.39
CA LEU A 172 24.48 -13.00 -13.33
C LEU A 172 25.50 -14.07 -12.96
N PRO A 173 25.51 -14.57 -11.72
CA PRO A 173 26.31 -15.74 -11.35
C PRO A 173 26.00 -16.93 -12.26
N ALA A 174 27.00 -17.77 -12.52
CA ALA A 174 26.84 -18.97 -13.32
C ALA A 174 25.66 -19.82 -12.80
N GLY A 175 24.81 -20.28 -13.72
CA GLY A 175 23.62 -21.06 -13.40
C GLY A 175 22.41 -20.26 -12.95
N ILE A 176 22.49 -18.93 -12.88
CA ILE A 176 21.35 -18.04 -12.62
C ILE A 176 20.89 -17.42 -13.96
N LYS A 177 19.58 -17.40 -14.18
CA LYS A 177 18.94 -16.67 -15.28
C LYS A 177 17.77 -15.83 -14.75
N ILE A 178 17.43 -14.77 -15.45
CA ILE A 178 16.21 -13.98 -15.19
C ILE A 178 15.28 -14.24 -16.38
N VAL A 179 14.03 -14.52 -16.07
CA VAL A 179 12.92 -14.70 -16.99
C VAL A 179 11.75 -13.80 -16.57
N THR A 180 10.78 -13.58 -17.45
CA THR A 180 9.55 -12.88 -17.09
C THR A 180 8.47 -13.87 -16.64
N LEU A 181 7.48 -13.37 -15.90
CA LEU A 181 6.29 -14.16 -15.54
C LEU A 181 5.52 -14.58 -16.81
N ALA A 182 5.47 -13.72 -17.83
CA ALA A 182 4.82 -14.04 -19.10
C ALA A 182 5.48 -15.27 -19.77
N GLU A 183 6.81 -15.35 -19.78
CA GLU A 183 7.55 -16.50 -20.28
C GLU A 183 7.29 -17.78 -19.46
N GLU A 184 7.24 -17.66 -18.13
CA GLU A 184 6.97 -18.82 -17.26
C GLU A 184 5.52 -19.30 -17.40
N LEU A 185 4.53 -18.41 -17.47
CA LEU A 185 3.14 -18.76 -17.69
C LEU A 185 2.90 -19.45 -19.06
N ALA A 186 3.60 -18.99 -20.09
CA ALA A 186 3.53 -19.63 -21.41
C ALA A 186 4.12 -21.05 -21.40
N ARG A 187 5.12 -21.31 -20.54
CA ARG A 187 5.77 -22.61 -20.37
C ARG A 187 4.98 -23.56 -19.46
N ASP A 188 4.49 -23.04 -18.33
CA ASP A 188 3.80 -23.80 -17.29
C ASP A 188 2.84 -22.90 -16.49
N PRO A 189 1.54 -22.96 -16.74
CA PRO A 189 0.55 -22.20 -15.96
C PRO A 189 0.52 -22.51 -14.46
N GLU A 190 1.00 -23.67 -14.02
CA GLU A 190 1.08 -24.07 -12.60
C GLU A 190 2.26 -23.42 -11.86
N CYS A 191 3.14 -22.70 -12.57
CA CYS A 191 4.29 -21.98 -11.98
C CYS A 191 3.92 -21.02 -10.86
N LEU A 192 2.68 -20.51 -10.82
CA LEU A 192 2.20 -19.57 -9.82
C LEU A 192 2.24 -20.13 -8.39
N LYS A 193 2.13 -21.44 -8.22
CA LYS A 193 2.23 -22.06 -6.88
C LYS A 193 3.64 -21.95 -6.32
N GLU A 194 4.66 -22.24 -7.13
CA GLU A 194 6.06 -22.08 -6.73
C GLU A 194 6.41 -20.60 -6.48
N LEU A 195 5.89 -19.73 -7.35
CA LEU A 195 6.08 -18.28 -7.18
C LEU A 195 5.49 -17.78 -5.87
N PHE A 196 4.28 -18.21 -5.52
CA PHE A 196 3.63 -17.88 -4.24
C PHE A 196 4.41 -18.40 -3.03
N GLU A 197 4.93 -19.64 -3.08
CA GLU A 197 5.78 -20.18 -2.01
C GLU A 197 7.02 -19.32 -1.80
N MET A 198 7.70 -18.96 -2.90
CA MET A 198 8.86 -18.06 -2.83
C MET A 198 8.47 -16.69 -2.29
N ASP A 199 7.40 -16.08 -2.79
CA ASP A 199 6.92 -14.76 -2.33
C ASP A 199 6.68 -14.74 -0.82
N CYS A 200 5.96 -15.75 -0.30
CA CYS A 200 5.74 -15.91 1.14
C CYS A 200 7.04 -16.07 1.94
N GLU A 201 8.00 -16.86 1.42
CA GLU A 201 9.30 -17.04 2.07
C GLU A 201 10.08 -15.71 2.13
N LEU A 202 10.12 -14.97 1.03
CA LEU A 202 10.81 -13.68 0.96
C LEU A 202 10.14 -12.62 1.83
N ALA A 203 8.81 -12.66 1.95
CA ALA A 203 8.04 -11.75 2.77
C ALA A 203 8.36 -11.84 4.27
N LEU A 204 8.83 -13.00 4.77
CA LEU A 204 9.27 -13.18 6.16
C LEU A 204 10.49 -12.31 6.51
N ASP A 205 11.28 -11.91 5.52
CA ASP A 205 12.50 -11.14 5.73
C ASP A 205 12.30 -9.61 5.62
N VAL A 206 11.08 -9.17 5.28
CA VAL A 206 10.77 -7.75 5.18
C VAL A 206 10.58 -7.16 6.58
N PRO A 207 11.35 -6.14 6.99
CA PRO A 207 11.11 -5.46 8.26
C PRO A 207 9.72 -4.83 8.32
N ARG A 208 8.90 -5.18 9.32
CA ARG A 208 7.50 -4.75 9.49
C ARG A 208 7.20 -4.46 10.96
N VAL A 209 6.07 -3.78 11.19
CA VAL A 209 5.49 -3.58 12.53
C VAL A 209 4.94 -4.91 13.08
N ASP A 210 4.06 -5.51 12.28
CA ASP A 210 3.32 -6.70 12.68
C ASP A 210 3.87 -7.92 11.94
N PRO A 211 3.90 -9.11 12.57
CA PRO A 211 4.40 -10.33 11.94
C PRO A 211 3.67 -10.64 10.62
N PHE A 212 4.43 -11.12 9.64
CA PHE A 212 3.83 -11.58 8.40
C PHE A 212 2.95 -12.81 8.63
N THR A 213 1.77 -12.79 8.06
CA THR A 213 0.85 -13.92 8.01
C THR A 213 0.63 -14.32 6.57
N ARG A 214 0.86 -15.59 6.26
CA ARG A 214 0.59 -16.12 4.93
C ARG A 214 -0.91 -16.08 4.64
N GLY A 215 -1.30 -15.33 3.61
CA GLY A 215 -2.67 -15.28 3.09
C GLY A 215 -3.02 -16.49 2.22
N PRO A 216 -4.29 -16.62 1.77
CA PRO A 216 -4.69 -17.61 0.79
C PRO A 216 -4.01 -17.40 -0.57
N PHE A 217 -3.64 -18.50 -1.24
CA PHE A 217 -3.08 -18.45 -2.60
C PHE A 217 -3.99 -17.72 -3.59
N GLU A 218 -5.31 -17.99 -3.52
CA GLU A 218 -6.28 -17.37 -4.42
C GLU A 218 -6.30 -15.84 -4.29
N MET A 219 -6.28 -15.31 -3.04
CA MET A 219 -6.24 -13.87 -2.81
C MET A 219 -4.92 -13.26 -3.30
N TRP A 220 -3.78 -13.91 -3.05
CA TRP A 220 -2.50 -13.48 -3.60
C TRP A 220 -2.54 -13.47 -5.14
N ARG A 221 -3.10 -14.51 -5.77
CA ARG A 221 -3.23 -14.60 -7.22
C ARG A 221 -4.06 -13.43 -7.76
N GLU A 222 -5.20 -13.11 -7.13
CA GLU A 222 -6.03 -11.98 -7.56
C GLU A 222 -5.28 -10.64 -7.41
N TRP A 223 -4.63 -10.40 -6.27
CA TRP A 223 -4.04 -9.11 -5.97
C TRP A 223 -2.68 -8.85 -6.65
N VAL A 224 -1.91 -9.90 -6.92
CA VAL A 224 -0.57 -9.77 -7.49
C VAL A 224 -0.55 -10.09 -8.98
N ILE A 225 -1.27 -11.12 -9.40
CA ILE A 225 -1.20 -11.63 -10.78
C ILE A 225 -2.35 -11.09 -11.64
N ASN A 226 -3.58 -11.17 -11.14
CA ASN A 226 -4.80 -10.79 -11.87
C ASN A 226 -5.17 -9.31 -11.67
N SER A 227 -4.41 -8.56 -10.86
CA SER A 227 -4.61 -7.13 -10.67
C SER A 227 -4.62 -6.37 -12.01
N PRO A 228 -5.49 -5.38 -12.20
CA PRO A 228 -5.46 -4.48 -13.36
C PRO A 228 -4.09 -3.80 -13.55
N ARG A 229 -3.33 -3.66 -12.46
CA ARG A 229 -1.99 -3.08 -12.46
C ARG A 229 -0.88 -4.07 -12.82
N SER A 230 -1.17 -5.37 -12.92
CA SER A 230 -0.17 -6.41 -13.16
C SER A 230 0.42 -6.31 -14.57
N LEU A 231 1.73 -6.46 -14.66
CA LEU A 231 2.49 -6.46 -15.91
C LEU A 231 3.35 -7.74 -15.96
N PRO A 232 2.83 -8.86 -16.49
CA PRO A 232 3.57 -10.12 -16.52
C PRO A 232 4.93 -10.04 -17.23
N ASP A 233 5.07 -9.17 -18.23
CA ASP A 233 6.34 -8.91 -18.93
C ASP A 233 7.33 -8.07 -18.10
N ALA A 234 6.84 -7.38 -17.07
CA ALA A 234 7.64 -6.60 -16.13
C ALA A 234 7.73 -7.26 -14.74
N PHE A 235 7.31 -8.51 -14.63
CA PHE A 235 7.48 -9.34 -13.44
C PHE A 235 8.68 -10.26 -13.69
N PHE A 236 9.83 -9.92 -13.12
CA PHE A 236 11.10 -10.61 -13.35
C PHE A 236 11.35 -11.65 -12.25
N ILE A 237 11.69 -12.88 -12.67
CA ILE A 237 11.95 -14.03 -11.80
C ILE A 237 13.38 -14.50 -12.04
N ALA A 238 14.21 -14.53 -11.00
CA ALA A 238 15.53 -15.14 -11.03
C ALA A 238 15.41 -16.64 -10.74
N LYS A 239 16.06 -17.45 -11.56
CA LYS A 239 16.05 -18.93 -11.47
C LYS A 239 17.45 -19.49 -11.34
N ALA A 240 17.61 -20.52 -10.48
CA ALA A 240 18.78 -21.40 -10.41
C ALA A 240 18.37 -22.80 -10.88
N GLY A 241 18.67 -23.13 -12.12
CA GLY A 241 18.04 -24.26 -12.78
C GLY A 241 16.55 -24.04 -12.94
N ASP A 242 15.73 -24.93 -12.38
CA ASP A 242 14.26 -24.77 -12.37
C ASP A 242 13.74 -24.04 -11.14
N ARG A 243 14.50 -23.90 -10.07
CA ARG A 243 14.09 -23.29 -8.81
C ARG A 243 14.03 -21.76 -8.90
N TYR A 244 12.96 -21.15 -8.44
CA TYR A 244 12.83 -19.70 -8.27
C TYR A 244 13.62 -19.23 -7.04
N VAL A 245 14.49 -18.23 -7.22
CA VAL A 245 15.42 -17.76 -6.19
C VAL A 245 15.32 -16.29 -5.89
N GLY A 246 14.55 -15.55 -6.67
CA GLY A 246 14.29 -14.12 -6.42
C GLY A 246 13.29 -13.57 -7.43
N GLN A 247 12.74 -12.41 -7.10
CA GLN A 247 11.79 -11.68 -7.96
C GLN A 247 11.95 -10.18 -7.85
N SER A 248 11.45 -9.46 -8.84
CA SER A 248 11.15 -8.03 -8.81
C SER A 248 10.06 -7.75 -9.83
N ASP A 249 8.96 -7.14 -9.40
CA ASP A 249 7.83 -6.82 -10.27
C ASP A 249 7.57 -5.33 -10.35
N LEU A 250 6.99 -4.91 -11.47
CA LEU A 250 6.42 -3.59 -11.70
C LEU A 250 4.92 -3.70 -11.93
N GLY A 251 4.18 -2.74 -11.39
CA GLY A 251 2.77 -2.52 -11.68
C GLY A 251 2.56 -1.17 -12.37
N SER A 252 1.54 -1.09 -13.19
CA SER A 252 1.09 0.14 -13.85
C SER A 252 0.17 0.99 -12.96
N SER A 253 -0.21 2.16 -13.47
CA SER A 253 -1.29 2.99 -12.94
C SER A 253 -2.10 3.51 -14.12
N GLU A 254 -3.42 3.43 -14.04
CA GLU A 254 -4.28 4.00 -15.08
C GLU A 254 -4.25 5.53 -15.07
N GLN A 255 -4.15 6.12 -13.88
CA GLN A 255 -4.13 7.59 -13.71
C GLN A 255 -2.77 8.21 -14.07
N LEU A 256 -1.68 7.47 -13.89
CA LEU A 256 -0.33 7.94 -14.14
C LEU A 256 0.36 6.96 -15.12
N SER A 257 -0.02 7.05 -16.40
CA SER A 257 0.40 6.11 -17.44
C SER A 257 1.91 6.07 -17.70
N ASP A 258 2.65 7.10 -17.28
CA ASP A 258 4.11 7.21 -17.39
C ASP A 258 4.85 6.85 -16.08
N VAL A 259 4.12 6.31 -15.07
CA VAL A 259 4.66 5.91 -13.76
C VAL A 259 4.46 4.41 -13.53
N LEU A 260 5.51 3.74 -13.11
CA LEU A 260 5.47 2.35 -12.68
C LEU A 260 5.76 2.22 -11.17
N TYR A 261 5.16 1.24 -10.55
CA TYR A 261 5.30 0.97 -9.13
C TYR A 261 6.01 -0.36 -8.92
N THR A 262 7.11 -0.38 -8.15
CA THR A 262 7.70 -1.65 -7.73
C THR A 262 6.78 -2.31 -6.70
N GLY A 263 6.30 -3.51 -7.00
CA GLY A 263 5.54 -4.33 -6.07
C GLY A 263 6.46 -4.94 -5.01
N PHE A 264 7.12 -6.03 -5.34
CA PHE A 264 8.02 -6.69 -4.39
C PHE A 264 9.37 -7.08 -5.02
N THR A 265 10.46 -6.75 -4.38
CA THR A 265 11.81 -7.19 -4.75
C THR A 265 12.42 -8.01 -3.62
N GLY A 266 12.79 -9.24 -3.89
CA GLY A 266 13.43 -10.13 -2.91
C GLY A 266 14.29 -11.21 -3.54
N VAL A 267 15.22 -11.75 -2.74
CA VAL A 267 16.11 -12.87 -3.12
C VAL A 267 16.23 -13.81 -1.92
N ARG A 268 16.11 -15.13 -2.17
CA ARG A 268 16.27 -16.17 -1.14
C ARG A 268 17.59 -16.02 -0.43
N ARG A 269 17.65 -16.30 0.87
CA ARG A 269 18.79 -16.03 1.77
C ARG A 269 20.09 -16.62 1.23
N GLU A 270 20.08 -17.87 0.77
CA GLU A 270 21.24 -18.58 0.26
C GLU A 270 21.79 -18.07 -1.08
N TYR A 271 21.03 -17.19 -1.76
CA TYR A 271 21.42 -16.55 -3.02
C TYR A 271 21.77 -15.07 -2.87
N ARG A 272 21.68 -14.50 -1.66
CA ARG A 272 22.02 -13.08 -1.41
C ARG A 272 23.51 -12.80 -1.54
N GLY A 273 23.84 -11.52 -1.66
CA GLY A 273 25.24 -11.08 -1.81
C GLY A 273 25.86 -11.37 -3.17
N ARG A 274 25.09 -11.90 -4.13
CA ARG A 274 25.55 -12.29 -5.47
C ARG A 274 25.12 -11.34 -6.60
N GLY A 275 24.59 -10.15 -6.29
CA GLY A 275 24.17 -9.17 -7.29
C GLY A 275 22.76 -9.38 -7.87
N ILE A 276 22.05 -10.50 -7.55
CA ILE A 276 20.77 -10.87 -8.17
C ILE A 276 19.69 -9.79 -7.99
N ALA A 277 19.53 -9.21 -6.79
CA ALA A 277 18.54 -8.16 -6.56
C ALA A 277 18.83 -6.88 -7.38
N MET A 278 20.11 -6.55 -7.56
CA MET A 278 20.53 -5.44 -8.42
C MET A 278 20.18 -5.72 -9.87
N ALA A 279 20.49 -6.91 -10.38
CA ALA A 279 20.18 -7.32 -11.75
C ALA A 279 18.66 -7.33 -12.03
N LEU A 280 17.84 -7.83 -11.08
CA LEU A 280 16.38 -7.79 -11.17
C LEU A 280 15.86 -6.34 -11.27
N LYS A 281 16.34 -5.44 -10.43
CA LYS A 281 15.95 -4.02 -10.49
C LYS A 281 16.42 -3.33 -11.75
N LEU A 282 17.58 -3.68 -12.27
CA LEU A 282 18.05 -3.15 -13.56
C LEU A 282 17.14 -3.61 -14.71
N ARG A 283 16.63 -4.84 -14.70
CA ARG A 283 15.59 -5.30 -15.65
C ARG A 283 14.32 -4.45 -15.54
N ALA A 284 13.90 -4.13 -14.33
CA ALA A 284 12.75 -3.25 -14.10
C ALA A 284 12.99 -1.84 -14.65
N VAL A 285 14.19 -1.27 -14.47
CA VAL A 285 14.55 0.04 -15.05
C VAL A 285 14.61 0.00 -16.57
N ASP A 286 15.19 -1.06 -17.15
CA ASP A 286 15.26 -1.26 -18.60
C ASP A 286 13.87 -1.37 -19.24
N TYR A 287 12.98 -2.12 -18.59
CA TYR A 287 11.57 -2.20 -18.99
C TYR A 287 10.92 -0.83 -19.00
N ALA A 288 10.99 -0.09 -17.90
CA ALA A 288 10.41 1.24 -17.79
C ALA A 288 10.95 2.19 -18.89
N LYS A 289 12.26 2.17 -19.10
CA LYS A 289 12.93 3.01 -20.10
C LYS A 289 12.50 2.64 -21.52
N SER A 290 12.47 1.37 -21.87
CA SER A 290 12.11 0.88 -23.22
C SER A 290 10.62 1.10 -23.53
N HIS A 291 9.75 1.20 -22.51
CA HIS A 291 8.32 1.49 -22.67
C HIS A 291 7.97 2.97 -22.51
N GLY A 292 8.98 3.87 -22.45
CA GLY A 292 8.76 5.31 -22.37
C GLY A 292 8.23 5.80 -21.02
N CYS A 293 8.21 4.96 -20.00
CA CYS A 293 7.81 5.37 -18.64
C CYS A 293 8.85 6.30 -18.06
N ARG A 294 8.38 7.42 -17.48
CA ARG A 294 9.24 8.46 -16.91
C ARG A 294 9.78 8.09 -15.54
N GLU A 295 8.95 7.46 -14.69
CA GLU A 295 9.24 7.32 -13.26
C GLU A 295 8.97 5.91 -12.76
N ILE A 296 9.84 5.42 -11.87
CA ILE A 296 9.58 4.23 -11.04
C ILE A 296 9.48 4.66 -9.59
N ARG A 297 8.40 4.26 -8.92
CA ARG A 297 8.18 4.47 -7.48
C ARG A 297 8.37 3.18 -6.70
N THR A 298 8.90 3.28 -5.50
CA THR A 298 9.10 2.12 -4.59
C THR A 298 8.98 2.54 -3.14
N TRP A 299 8.56 1.62 -2.28
CA TRP A 299 8.45 1.84 -0.83
C TRP A 299 9.31 0.85 -0.08
N ASN A 300 10.04 1.34 0.91
CA ASN A 300 10.87 0.49 1.74
C ASN A 300 10.85 0.96 3.19
N SER A 301 10.73 -0.01 4.10
CA SER A 301 10.97 0.22 5.53
C SER A 301 12.30 0.97 5.74
N THR A 302 12.30 1.96 6.63
CA THR A 302 13.54 2.66 7.03
C THR A 302 14.56 1.72 7.66
N LEU A 303 14.12 0.53 8.09
CA LEU A 303 14.97 -0.52 8.69
C LEU A 303 15.54 -1.49 7.64
N ASN A 304 15.11 -1.41 6.38
CA ASN A 304 15.60 -2.28 5.31
C ASN A 304 16.87 -1.72 4.65
N ALA A 305 17.95 -1.66 5.42
CA ALA A 305 19.21 -1.10 4.95
C ALA A 305 19.76 -1.75 3.65
N PRO A 306 19.66 -3.08 3.43
CA PRO A 306 20.12 -3.69 2.18
C PRO A 306 19.37 -3.17 0.96
N MET A 307 18.03 -3.12 0.99
CA MET A 307 17.23 -2.65 -0.14
C MET A 307 17.38 -1.15 -0.36
N LEU A 308 17.41 -0.36 0.73
CA LEU A 308 17.69 1.08 0.66
C LEU A 308 19.07 1.35 0.02
N GLY A 309 20.08 0.52 0.34
CA GLY A 309 21.40 0.61 -0.28
C GLY A 309 21.39 0.36 -1.79
N ILE A 310 20.57 -0.60 -2.27
CA ILE A 310 20.37 -0.85 -3.70
C ILE A 310 19.69 0.34 -4.36
N ASN A 311 18.61 0.85 -3.76
CA ASN A 311 17.87 1.99 -4.31
C ASN A 311 18.73 3.25 -4.40
N VAL A 312 19.55 3.55 -3.38
CA VAL A 312 20.49 4.69 -3.41
C VAL A 312 21.51 4.52 -4.54
N LYS A 313 22.08 3.32 -4.71
CA LYS A 313 23.03 3.03 -5.80
C LYS A 313 22.40 3.23 -7.18
N LEU A 314 21.12 2.87 -7.34
CA LEU A 314 20.36 3.09 -8.57
C LEU A 314 19.93 4.55 -8.77
N GLY A 315 20.15 5.44 -7.79
CA GLY A 315 19.78 6.84 -7.91
C GLY A 315 18.32 7.16 -7.55
N PHE A 316 17.61 6.27 -6.84
CA PHE A 316 16.30 6.59 -6.29
C PHE A 316 16.39 7.73 -5.29
N VAL A 317 15.56 8.74 -5.46
CA VAL A 317 15.46 9.92 -4.61
C VAL A 317 14.33 9.73 -3.59
N LYS A 318 14.65 9.84 -2.31
CA LYS A 318 13.68 9.73 -1.22
C LYS A 318 12.64 10.84 -1.28
N GLN A 319 11.41 10.47 -1.05
CA GLN A 319 10.25 11.33 -0.92
C GLN A 319 9.80 11.41 0.56
N PRO A 320 8.78 12.22 0.90
CA PRO A 320 8.23 12.24 2.25
C PRO A 320 7.86 10.85 2.76
N VAL A 321 8.14 10.62 4.04
CA VAL A 321 7.94 9.32 4.71
C VAL A 321 6.47 9.02 4.89
N TRP A 322 6.09 7.78 4.68
CA TRP A 322 4.84 7.20 5.18
C TRP A 322 5.05 6.69 6.59
N ILE A 323 4.18 7.11 7.51
CA ILE A 323 4.22 6.75 8.92
C ILE A 323 3.05 5.84 9.24
N THR A 324 3.34 4.66 9.81
CA THR A 324 2.34 3.79 10.41
C THR A 324 2.12 4.19 11.84
N PHE A 325 0.87 4.46 12.21
CA PHE A 325 0.44 4.70 13.57
C PHE A 325 -0.33 3.50 14.11
N GLY A 326 -0.22 3.29 15.42
CA GLY A 326 -0.98 2.28 16.12
C GLY A 326 -1.60 2.81 17.40
N LYS A 327 -2.71 2.19 17.80
CA LYS A 327 -3.33 2.42 19.09
C LYS A 327 -3.77 1.07 19.67
N ASP A 328 -3.43 0.84 20.96
CA ASP A 328 -4.03 -0.24 21.74
C ASP A 328 -5.34 0.26 22.37
N LEU A 329 -6.42 -0.49 22.16
CA LEU A 329 -7.73 -0.19 22.73
C LEU A 329 -7.81 -0.77 24.13
N THR A 330 -7.79 0.07 25.13
CA THR A 330 -7.88 -0.32 26.55
C THR A 330 -9.33 -0.61 26.97
N HIS A 331 -9.51 -1.18 28.18
CA HIS A 331 -10.84 -1.37 28.75
C HIS A 331 -11.59 -0.03 28.98
N GLU A 332 -10.86 1.06 29.23
CA GLU A 332 -11.43 2.40 29.39
C GLU A 332 -11.95 3.00 28.08
N ASP A 333 -11.35 2.62 26.95
CA ASP A 333 -11.88 2.96 25.62
C ASP A 333 -13.18 2.19 25.28
N ARG A 334 -13.61 1.22 26.14
CA ARG A 334 -14.77 0.33 25.93
C ARG A 334 -16.02 0.74 26.72
N SER A 335 -15.99 1.88 27.44
CA SER A 335 -17.09 2.36 28.30
C SER A 335 -17.90 3.52 27.67
#